data_d0477d382e1cebc94e2dbc626c4fd9ec
#
_entry.id   d0477d382e1cebc94e2dbc626c4fd9ec
#
_cell.length_a   1.000
_cell.length_b   1.000
_cell.length_c   1.000
_cell.angle_alpha   90.00
_cell.angle_beta   90.00
_cell.angle_gamma   90.00
#
_symmetry.space_group_name_H-M   'P 1'
#
loop_
_entity.id
_entity.type
_entity.pdbx_description
1 polymer ?
#
loop_
_entity_poly.entity_id
_entity_poly.type
_entity_poly.pdbx_seq_one_letter_code
_entity_poly.pdbx_strand_id
1 'polypeptide(L)'
;MDFYPIKAQYYAGEEIKLRIESDPDSYDEAEIRIFSLEKMIEKMEIVIEKEVTDVAVEYIGSAGGYGAEIVLRGKKDDVYLETAFDIAEDVNTSLRYGFLSDFGERDIDSEAVSWLRKLHINVIQYYDWSYRHDDLVSKEQQYTDMMGKKISMDTVRKKIREASAYGMRSVAYGAVYAASEAFYREHPKWAFYNGNQDAFCFIGTFYIMNIMKGSPWRQHLIRQYQEAIKAVGFDGIHMDTYGFPKTAYSHLGEEPVLISLERELPDLVNETRSEMETEGMSPLLIFNNVGNWPVESVARSRVDAVYIEVWQPYERYFHIKQLILDAKRFSKGEKPVILAAYLEPFRTEPKEKAAPAAYLLTAAIVSNGAYHLLLGEKDAVLTQGYYSDYSTMSPETSAVMRQYYDFMIRYMDLFYDPTLRDVSMTHIGWDNYEYKCCSDNWSVYGEKDKVWLTIRENRNIKTISLVNLCGCEDDYWNRGKGYPVSQKNVSFVVQVDEKVKGIYFATPDRGSAECEELPYQYLENDKGRFIRFTVPEIRVWALVYIKIGGTL
;
A
#
# COMPACT_ATOMS: atom_id res chain seq x y z
N MET A 1 -17.46 -8.77 18.64
CA MET A 1 -18.26 -8.03 17.64
C MET A 1 -17.34 -7.48 16.57
N ASP A 2 -17.76 -7.55 15.30
CA ASP A 2 -16.96 -7.05 14.18
C ASP A 2 -17.87 -6.65 13.01
N PHE A 3 -17.43 -5.74 12.16
CA PHE A 3 -18.14 -5.27 10.98
C PHE A 3 -17.14 -5.02 9.85
N TYR A 4 -17.33 -5.67 8.71
CA TYR A 4 -16.36 -5.60 7.60
C TYR A 4 -16.94 -6.08 6.26
N PRO A 5 -16.37 -5.67 5.12
CA PRO A 5 -16.77 -6.18 3.81
C PRO A 5 -16.34 -7.63 3.61
N ILE A 6 -17.15 -8.41 2.88
CA ILE A 6 -16.83 -9.82 2.58
C ILE A 6 -15.63 -9.94 1.64
N LYS A 7 -15.45 -8.97 0.75
CA LYS A 7 -14.28 -8.89 -0.14
C LYS A 7 -13.37 -7.72 0.23
N ALA A 8 -12.07 -7.86 -0.02
CA ALA A 8 -11.10 -6.79 0.14
C ALA A 8 -11.29 -5.66 -0.90
N GLN A 9 -11.86 -5.99 -2.06
CA GLN A 9 -12.23 -5.05 -3.12
C GLN A 9 -13.40 -5.61 -3.92
N TYR A 10 -14.29 -4.74 -4.38
CA TYR A 10 -15.38 -5.06 -5.31
C TYR A 10 -15.12 -4.44 -6.67
N TYR A 11 -15.74 -5.02 -7.70
CA TYR A 11 -15.74 -4.49 -9.06
C TYR A 11 -17.14 -4.04 -9.47
N ALA A 12 -17.20 -3.14 -10.45
CA ALA A 12 -18.47 -2.65 -10.97
C ALA A 12 -19.41 -3.79 -11.40
N GLY A 13 -20.62 -3.80 -10.88
CA GLY A 13 -21.63 -4.84 -11.14
C GLY A 13 -21.56 -6.06 -10.21
N GLU A 14 -20.64 -6.14 -9.28
CA GLU A 14 -20.64 -7.15 -8.23
C GLU A 14 -21.62 -6.80 -7.09
N GLU A 15 -22.21 -7.82 -6.48
CA GLU A 15 -23.00 -7.67 -5.26
C GLU A 15 -22.09 -7.32 -4.09
N ILE A 16 -22.33 -6.17 -3.45
CA ILE A 16 -21.57 -5.72 -2.30
C ILE A 16 -22.21 -6.30 -1.04
N LYS A 17 -21.41 -6.99 -0.22
CA LYS A 17 -21.87 -7.55 1.06
C LYS A 17 -20.98 -7.11 2.20
N LEU A 18 -21.62 -6.71 3.29
CA LEU A 18 -20.99 -6.43 4.57
C LEU A 18 -21.34 -7.54 5.57
N ARG A 19 -20.37 -7.94 6.37
CA ARG A 19 -20.54 -8.95 7.41
C ARG A 19 -20.58 -8.32 8.79
N ILE A 20 -21.55 -8.75 9.58
CA ILE A 20 -21.70 -8.43 10.99
C ILE A 20 -21.45 -9.68 11.79
N GLU A 21 -20.54 -9.61 12.76
CA GLU A 21 -20.33 -10.64 13.77
C GLU A 21 -20.76 -10.08 15.12
N SER A 22 -21.86 -10.57 15.68
CA SER A 22 -22.44 -10.10 16.94
C SER A 22 -23.15 -11.20 17.67
N ASP A 23 -23.41 -10.99 18.96
CA ASP A 23 -24.23 -11.87 19.77
C ASP A 23 -25.71 -11.48 19.60
N PRO A 24 -26.56 -12.33 18.97
CA PRO A 24 -27.97 -12.02 18.72
C PRO A 24 -28.80 -11.95 19.99
N ASP A 25 -28.36 -12.57 21.09
CA ASP A 25 -29.03 -12.48 22.39
C ASP A 25 -28.85 -11.10 23.04
N SER A 26 -27.78 -10.41 22.70
CA SER A 26 -27.44 -9.06 23.20
C SER A 26 -27.87 -7.94 22.24
N TYR A 27 -27.85 -8.19 20.93
CA TYR A 27 -28.12 -7.21 19.85
C TYR A 27 -29.04 -7.87 18.82
N ASP A 28 -30.30 -7.45 18.75
CA ASP A 28 -31.33 -8.03 17.88
C ASP A 28 -31.70 -7.15 16.67
N GLU A 29 -31.32 -5.87 16.68
CA GLU A 29 -31.52 -4.92 15.58
C GLU A 29 -30.26 -4.14 15.27
N ALA A 30 -30.10 -3.71 14.01
CA ALA A 30 -29.04 -2.81 13.61
C ALA A 30 -29.51 -1.79 12.56
N GLU A 31 -28.93 -0.60 12.65
CA GLU A 31 -29.04 0.45 11.65
C GLU A 31 -27.69 0.58 10.92
N ILE A 32 -27.70 0.39 9.60
CA ILE A 32 -26.50 0.54 8.75
C ILE A 32 -26.67 1.78 7.87
N ARG A 33 -25.62 2.58 7.79
CA ARG A 33 -25.53 3.77 6.94
C ARG A 33 -24.33 3.66 6.02
N ILE A 34 -24.53 3.93 4.73
CA ILE A 34 -23.48 3.93 3.70
C ILE A 34 -23.24 5.36 3.23
N PHE A 35 -21.97 5.74 3.10
CA PHE A 35 -21.54 7.07 2.74
C PHE A 35 -20.61 7.07 1.53
N SER A 36 -20.80 8.05 0.65
CA SER A 36 -19.80 8.48 -0.34
C SER A 36 -19.31 9.85 0.09
N LEU A 37 -18.08 9.92 0.61
CA LEU A 37 -17.54 11.09 1.32
C LEU A 37 -18.47 11.53 2.46
N GLU A 38 -19.01 12.78 2.38
CA GLU A 38 -19.96 13.35 3.35
C GLU A 38 -21.41 12.93 3.13
N LYS A 39 -21.73 12.38 1.95
CA LYS A 39 -23.10 12.12 1.56
C LYS A 39 -23.54 10.72 1.97
N MET A 40 -24.51 10.62 2.85
CA MET A 40 -25.22 9.36 3.09
C MET A 40 -26.02 8.97 1.83
N ILE A 41 -25.74 7.80 1.29
CA ILE A 41 -26.34 7.30 0.04
C ILE A 41 -27.35 6.18 0.27
N GLU A 42 -27.23 5.47 1.39
CA GLU A 42 -28.13 4.41 1.78
C GLU A 42 -28.26 4.32 3.30
N LYS A 43 -29.46 3.94 3.76
CA LYS A 43 -29.74 3.62 5.15
C LYS A 43 -30.62 2.37 5.21
N MET A 44 -30.21 1.39 6.01
CA MET A 44 -30.89 0.10 6.18
C MET A 44 -31.14 -0.18 7.65
N GLU A 45 -32.30 -0.76 7.96
CA GLU A 45 -32.61 -1.34 9.26
C GLU A 45 -32.73 -2.85 9.09
N ILE A 46 -32.07 -3.62 9.92
CA ILE A 46 -32.00 -5.07 9.82
C ILE A 46 -32.22 -5.74 11.18
N VAL A 47 -32.75 -6.95 11.16
CA VAL A 47 -32.87 -7.82 12.33
C VAL A 47 -31.69 -8.78 12.35
N ILE A 48 -31.07 -8.96 13.50
CA ILE A 48 -29.94 -9.85 13.72
C ILE A 48 -30.45 -11.13 14.39
N GLU A 49 -30.53 -12.19 13.60
CA GLU A 49 -31.01 -13.49 14.07
C GLU A 49 -29.89 -14.50 14.33
N LYS A 50 -28.66 -14.20 13.90
CA LYS A 50 -27.50 -15.11 13.92
C LYS A 50 -26.25 -14.38 14.35
N GLU A 51 -25.28 -15.12 14.90
CA GLU A 51 -23.94 -14.59 15.24
C GLU A 51 -23.20 -13.99 14.03
N VAL A 52 -23.46 -14.50 12.84
CA VAL A 52 -22.88 -14.01 11.57
C VAL A 52 -24.02 -13.67 10.61
N THR A 53 -24.14 -12.40 10.26
CA THR A 53 -25.15 -11.87 9.34
C THR A 53 -24.48 -11.14 8.18
N ASP A 54 -24.78 -11.56 6.95
CA ASP A 54 -24.30 -10.89 5.74
C ASP A 54 -25.42 -10.01 5.17
N VAL A 55 -25.12 -8.73 4.96
CA VAL A 55 -26.07 -7.73 4.46
C VAL A 55 -25.64 -7.24 3.09
N ALA A 56 -26.55 -7.29 2.13
CA ALA A 56 -26.29 -6.72 0.79
C ALA A 56 -26.53 -5.21 0.82
N VAL A 57 -25.65 -4.46 0.18
CA VAL A 57 -25.80 -3.03 -0.10
C VAL A 57 -26.55 -2.91 -1.42
N GLU A 58 -27.75 -2.30 -1.40
CA GLU A 58 -28.62 -2.23 -2.59
C GLU A 58 -28.15 -1.16 -3.57
N TYR A 59 -27.60 -0.07 -3.05
CA TYR A 59 -27.08 1.01 -3.88
C TYR A 59 -25.70 0.66 -4.43
N ILE A 60 -25.62 0.45 -5.72
CA ILE A 60 -24.35 0.28 -6.43
C ILE A 60 -23.94 1.63 -6.99
N GLY A 61 -23.05 2.32 -6.30
CA GLY A 61 -22.47 3.58 -6.72
C GLY A 61 -21.52 3.46 -7.90
N SER A 62 -20.94 4.59 -8.31
CA SER A 62 -19.79 4.63 -9.22
C SER A 62 -18.55 4.02 -8.56
N ALA A 63 -17.50 3.73 -9.34
CA ALA A 63 -16.19 3.42 -8.79
C ALA A 63 -15.73 4.50 -7.79
N GLY A 64 -15.10 4.08 -6.71
CA GLY A 64 -14.63 4.96 -5.63
C GLY A 64 -14.71 4.30 -4.26
N GLY A 65 -14.40 5.08 -3.23
CA GLY A 65 -14.41 4.67 -1.83
C GLY A 65 -15.71 5.00 -1.11
N TYR A 66 -16.10 4.09 -0.21
CA TYR A 66 -17.34 4.20 0.56
C TYR A 66 -17.09 3.91 2.03
N GLY A 67 -17.70 4.68 2.92
CA GLY A 67 -17.78 4.39 4.35
C GLY A 67 -19.06 3.61 4.68
N ALA A 68 -18.95 2.68 5.62
CA ALA A 68 -20.09 1.96 6.18
C ALA A 68 -20.06 2.06 7.70
N GLU A 69 -21.15 2.49 8.29
CA GLU A 69 -21.33 2.65 9.73
C GLU A 69 -22.48 1.80 10.19
N ILE A 70 -22.36 1.19 11.37
CA ILE A 70 -23.43 0.39 11.97
C ILE A 70 -23.65 0.79 13.43
N VAL A 71 -24.90 0.89 13.81
CA VAL A 71 -25.34 0.99 15.20
C VAL A 71 -26.08 -0.30 15.54
N LEU A 72 -25.46 -1.15 16.34
CA LEU A 72 -26.08 -2.35 16.91
C LEU A 72 -26.93 -1.91 18.10
N ARG A 73 -28.24 -2.17 18.04
CA ARG A 73 -29.18 -1.83 19.13
C ARG A 73 -29.11 -2.93 20.19
N GLY A 74 -28.67 -2.53 21.37
CA GLY A 74 -28.47 -3.46 22.49
C GLY A 74 -29.56 -3.37 23.54
N LYS A 75 -29.77 -4.47 24.25
CA LYS A 75 -30.68 -4.51 25.41
C LYS A 75 -30.24 -3.61 26.59
N LYS A 76 -28.94 -3.27 26.63
CA LYS A 76 -28.34 -2.36 27.62
C LYS A 76 -27.82 -1.11 26.99
N ASP A 77 -26.83 -1.24 26.11
CA ASP A 77 -26.15 -0.14 25.45
C ASP A 77 -26.03 -0.44 23.96
N ASP A 78 -26.13 0.60 23.14
CA ASP A 78 -25.89 0.52 21.70
C ASP A 78 -24.38 0.48 21.43
N VAL A 79 -23.97 -0.25 20.38
CA VAL A 79 -22.58 -0.32 19.94
C VAL A 79 -22.44 0.28 18.55
N TYR A 80 -21.49 1.17 18.39
CA TYR A 80 -21.11 1.76 17.11
C TYR A 80 -19.86 1.06 16.56
N LEU A 81 -19.94 0.60 15.31
CA LEU A 81 -18.80 0.08 14.55
C LEU A 81 -18.78 0.75 13.18
N GLU A 82 -17.62 0.78 12.56
CA GLU A 82 -17.44 1.28 11.20
C GLU A 82 -16.50 0.41 10.40
N THR A 83 -16.60 0.51 9.10
CA THR A 83 -15.67 -0.04 8.12
C THR A 83 -15.77 0.77 6.82
N ALA A 84 -15.04 0.34 5.81
CA ALA A 84 -15.10 0.91 4.48
C ALA A 84 -15.13 -0.19 3.41
N PHE A 85 -15.43 0.15 2.18
CA PHE A 85 -15.24 -0.70 1.00
C PHE A 85 -15.02 0.16 -0.23
N ASP A 86 -14.47 -0.43 -1.28
CA ASP A 86 -14.29 0.25 -2.55
C ASP A 86 -14.84 -0.56 -3.72
N ILE A 87 -15.20 0.18 -4.76
CA ILE A 87 -15.59 -0.36 -6.06
C ILE A 87 -14.54 0.11 -7.07
N ALA A 88 -13.83 -0.81 -7.70
CA ALA A 88 -12.84 -0.52 -8.71
C ALA A 88 -13.41 -0.73 -10.13
N GLU A 89 -13.01 0.13 -11.08
CA GLU A 89 -13.27 -0.10 -12.51
C GLU A 89 -12.28 -1.09 -13.09
N ASP A 90 -11.02 -0.98 -12.67
CA ASP A 90 -9.90 -1.82 -13.12
C ASP A 90 -9.11 -2.31 -11.91
N VAL A 91 -8.68 -3.53 -12.01
CA VAL A 91 -7.90 -4.24 -10.98
C VAL A 91 -6.57 -3.56 -10.66
N ASN A 92 -6.02 -2.78 -11.57
CA ASN A 92 -4.73 -2.11 -11.41
C ASN A 92 -4.83 -0.69 -10.85
N THR A 93 -6.04 -0.13 -10.69
CA THR A 93 -6.22 1.25 -10.20
C THR A 93 -5.83 1.43 -8.74
N SER A 94 -5.99 0.39 -7.92
CA SER A 94 -5.74 0.45 -6.48
C SER A 94 -5.08 -0.85 -6.03
N LEU A 95 -3.76 -0.81 -5.80
CA LEU A 95 -2.97 -1.97 -5.39
C LEU A 95 -2.50 -1.81 -3.94
N ARG A 96 -3.33 -2.25 -3.00
CA ARG A 96 -3.02 -2.31 -1.57
C ARG A 96 -2.26 -3.59 -1.30
N TYR A 97 -0.97 -3.46 -1.07
CA TYR A 97 -0.02 -4.56 -1.06
C TYR A 97 0.23 -5.06 0.36
N GLY A 98 0.11 -6.36 0.57
CA GLY A 98 0.45 -7.05 1.81
C GLY A 98 1.31 -8.28 1.54
N PHE A 99 1.69 -9.02 2.58
CA PHE A 99 2.54 -10.18 2.45
C PHE A 99 2.06 -11.39 3.25
N LEU A 100 2.42 -12.57 2.76
CA LEU A 100 2.44 -13.84 3.49
C LEU A 100 3.84 -14.43 3.39
N SER A 101 4.32 -15.02 4.48
CA SER A 101 5.63 -15.70 4.52
C SER A 101 5.57 -17.07 5.18
N ASP A 102 4.46 -17.46 5.82
CA ASP A 102 4.29 -18.72 6.52
C ASP A 102 3.47 -19.72 5.69
N PHE A 103 4.15 -20.75 5.20
CA PHE A 103 3.57 -21.76 4.31
C PHE A 103 3.82 -23.20 4.77
N GLY A 104 4.16 -23.42 6.04
CA GLY A 104 4.28 -24.76 6.60
C GLY A 104 2.92 -25.45 6.72
N GLU A 105 2.92 -26.76 7.03
CA GLU A 105 1.67 -27.50 7.24
C GLU A 105 0.79 -26.92 8.37
N ARG A 106 1.41 -26.30 9.37
CA ARG A 106 0.72 -25.70 10.53
C ARG A 106 0.05 -24.38 10.18
N ASP A 107 0.46 -23.76 9.09
CA ASP A 107 0.00 -22.44 8.64
C ASP A 107 -1.16 -22.53 7.65
N ILE A 108 -1.80 -23.69 7.57
CA ILE A 108 -2.90 -23.98 6.64
C ILE A 108 -4.24 -23.34 7.07
N ASP A 109 -4.29 -22.65 8.21
CA ASP A 109 -5.50 -21.96 8.67
C ASP A 109 -5.90 -20.78 7.75
N SER A 110 -7.15 -20.32 7.89
CA SER A 110 -7.72 -19.24 7.09
C SER A 110 -7.56 -17.85 7.74
N GLU A 111 -7.03 -17.76 8.95
CA GLU A 111 -7.00 -16.50 9.72
C GLU A 111 -6.13 -15.45 9.04
N ALA A 112 -4.96 -15.84 8.53
CA ALA A 112 -4.02 -14.94 7.89
C ALA A 112 -4.65 -14.18 6.72
N VAL A 113 -5.28 -14.90 5.81
CA VAL A 113 -5.92 -14.31 4.61
C VAL A 113 -7.17 -13.52 4.98
N SER A 114 -7.97 -14.03 5.93
CA SER A 114 -9.16 -13.33 6.43
C SER A 114 -8.81 -12.02 7.12
N TRP A 115 -7.69 -11.97 7.84
CA TRP A 115 -7.18 -10.74 8.46
C TRP A 115 -6.81 -9.68 7.42
N LEU A 116 -6.06 -10.06 6.38
CA LEU A 116 -5.66 -9.15 5.29
C LEU A 116 -6.88 -8.55 4.56
N ARG A 117 -7.96 -9.31 4.41
CA ARG A 117 -9.23 -8.80 3.88
C ARG A 117 -9.79 -7.66 4.73
N LYS A 118 -9.77 -7.79 6.07
CA LYS A 118 -10.25 -6.75 7.00
C LYS A 118 -9.40 -5.48 6.97
N LEU A 119 -8.18 -5.56 6.43
CA LEU A 119 -7.29 -4.43 6.13
C LEU A 119 -7.44 -3.93 4.69
N HIS A 120 -8.42 -4.41 3.93
CA HIS A 120 -8.63 -4.07 2.51
C HIS A 120 -7.41 -4.33 1.62
N ILE A 121 -6.50 -5.20 2.01
CA ILE A 121 -5.37 -5.61 1.19
C ILE A 121 -5.91 -6.47 0.05
N ASN A 122 -5.66 -6.04 -1.19
CA ASN A 122 -6.18 -6.71 -2.39
C ASN A 122 -5.11 -7.37 -3.25
N VAL A 123 -3.82 -7.19 -2.91
CA VAL A 123 -2.69 -7.90 -3.53
C VAL A 123 -1.78 -8.44 -2.45
N ILE A 124 -1.47 -9.72 -2.50
CA ILE A 124 -0.66 -10.40 -1.51
C ILE A 124 0.60 -10.96 -2.16
N GLN A 125 1.77 -10.54 -1.68
CA GLN A 125 3.04 -11.15 -2.02
C GLN A 125 3.24 -12.43 -1.21
N TYR A 126 3.46 -13.54 -1.89
CA TYR A 126 3.85 -14.81 -1.28
C TYR A 126 5.37 -14.88 -1.23
N TYR A 127 5.94 -14.47 -0.10
CA TYR A 127 7.38 -14.37 0.08
C TYR A 127 7.98 -15.74 0.39
N ASP A 128 9.07 -16.13 -0.31
CA ASP A 128 9.80 -17.41 -0.13
C ASP A 128 8.91 -18.67 -0.15
N TRP A 129 7.92 -18.70 -1.02
CA TRP A 129 7.06 -19.87 -1.24
C TRP A 129 7.71 -20.96 -2.09
N SER A 130 8.76 -20.62 -2.88
CA SER A 130 9.33 -21.44 -3.94
C SER A 130 10.30 -22.51 -3.42
N TYR A 131 10.50 -23.56 -4.21
CA TYR A 131 11.47 -24.60 -3.90
C TYR A 131 12.91 -24.11 -4.05
N ARG A 132 13.21 -23.53 -5.23
CA ARG A 132 14.49 -22.88 -5.56
C ARG A 132 14.18 -21.68 -6.43
N HIS A 133 15.08 -20.71 -6.50
CA HIS A 133 14.87 -19.58 -7.42
C HIS A 133 15.12 -19.94 -8.88
N ASP A 134 15.85 -21.03 -9.17
CA ASP A 134 16.08 -21.62 -10.48
C ASP A 134 15.09 -22.74 -10.83
N ASP A 135 14.28 -23.21 -9.87
CA ASP A 135 13.24 -24.23 -10.02
C ASP A 135 12.11 -23.90 -9.02
N LEU A 136 11.18 -23.00 -9.43
CA LEU A 136 10.21 -22.41 -8.49
C LEU A 136 9.22 -23.43 -7.95
N VAL A 137 8.73 -24.34 -8.80
CA VAL A 137 7.63 -25.27 -8.46
C VAL A 137 8.17 -26.63 -8.09
N SER A 138 8.14 -26.96 -6.80
CA SER A 138 8.56 -28.28 -6.34
C SER A 138 7.70 -29.40 -6.92
N LYS A 139 8.34 -30.55 -7.23
CA LYS A 139 7.67 -31.81 -7.57
C LYS A 139 7.06 -32.49 -6.34
N GLU A 140 7.52 -32.13 -5.15
CA GLU A 140 7.03 -32.67 -3.88
C GLU A 140 6.04 -31.72 -3.24
N GLN A 141 5.04 -32.25 -2.54
CA GLN A 141 4.04 -31.44 -1.84
C GLN A 141 4.63 -30.74 -0.61
N GLN A 142 5.68 -31.32 -0.03
CA GLN A 142 6.43 -30.76 1.11
C GLN A 142 7.89 -30.68 0.72
N TYR A 143 8.48 -29.54 0.92
CA TYR A 143 9.88 -29.28 0.59
C TYR A 143 10.52 -28.28 1.56
N THR A 144 11.82 -28.14 1.45
CA THR A 144 12.59 -27.12 2.16
C THR A 144 13.12 -26.13 1.14
N ASP A 145 12.87 -24.84 1.35
CA ASP A 145 13.36 -23.77 0.49
C ASP A 145 14.88 -23.57 0.61
N MET A 146 15.42 -22.58 -0.10
CA MET A 146 16.87 -22.30 -0.08
C MET A 146 17.35 -21.70 1.25
N MET A 147 16.44 -21.15 2.06
CA MET A 147 16.76 -20.58 3.39
C MET A 147 16.52 -21.56 4.54
N GLY A 148 16.13 -22.81 4.23
CA GLY A 148 15.89 -23.87 5.22
C GLY A 148 14.48 -23.91 5.80
N LYS A 149 13.53 -23.15 5.24
CA LYS A 149 12.13 -23.11 5.64
C LYS A 149 11.38 -24.31 5.07
N LYS A 150 10.52 -24.93 5.89
CA LYS A 150 9.64 -26.02 5.45
C LYS A 150 8.37 -25.44 4.86
N ILE A 151 8.09 -25.80 3.62
CA ILE A 151 6.94 -25.32 2.84
C ILE A 151 6.01 -26.49 2.50
N SER A 152 4.71 -26.24 2.55
CA SER A 152 3.66 -27.13 2.06
C SER A 152 2.95 -26.48 0.88
N MET A 153 3.01 -27.10 -0.27
CA MET A 153 2.31 -26.63 -1.48
C MET A 153 0.78 -26.59 -1.28
N ASP A 154 0.23 -27.50 -0.46
CA ASP A 154 -1.19 -27.50 -0.12
C ASP A 154 -1.58 -26.23 0.66
N THR A 155 -0.73 -25.77 1.58
CA THR A 155 -0.91 -24.49 2.29
C THR A 155 -0.86 -23.31 1.33
N VAL A 156 0.15 -23.26 0.45
CA VAL A 156 0.26 -22.21 -0.58
C VAL A 156 -1.01 -22.14 -1.43
N ARG A 157 -1.43 -23.27 -2.01
CA ARG A 157 -2.63 -23.33 -2.88
C ARG A 157 -3.92 -23.01 -2.13
N LYS A 158 -4.04 -23.41 -0.85
CA LYS A 158 -5.21 -23.07 -0.03
C LYS A 158 -5.29 -21.56 0.18
N LYS A 159 -4.20 -20.93 0.60
CA LYS A 159 -4.15 -19.46 0.81
C LYS A 159 -4.44 -18.69 -0.49
N ILE A 160 -3.99 -19.16 -1.67
CA ILE A 160 -4.34 -18.57 -2.98
C ILE A 160 -5.85 -18.66 -3.23
N ARG A 161 -6.48 -19.83 -3.03
CA ARG A 161 -7.93 -19.98 -3.22
C ARG A 161 -8.74 -19.09 -2.28
N GLU A 162 -8.32 -18.96 -1.04
CA GLU A 162 -8.99 -18.10 -0.06
C GLU A 162 -8.83 -16.61 -0.41
N ALA A 163 -7.63 -16.20 -0.81
CA ALA A 163 -7.39 -14.84 -1.30
C ALA A 163 -8.30 -14.50 -2.49
N SER A 164 -8.38 -15.40 -3.47
CA SER A 164 -9.26 -15.25 -4.64
C SER A 164 -10.74 -15.17 -4.24
N ALA A 165 -11.20 -15.97 -3.27
CA ALA A 165 -12.58 -15.93 -2.77
C ALA A 165 -12.92 -14.59 -2.08
N TYR A 166 -11.92 -13.92 -1.52
CA TYR A 166 -12.06 -12.60 -0.90
C TYR A 166 -11.76 -11.44 -1.87
N GLY A 167 -11.67 -11.68 -3.17
CA GLY A 167 -11.39 -10.64 -4.17
C GLY A 167 -9.95 -10.11 -4.12
N MET A 168 -9.02 -10.89 -3.59
CA MET A 168 -7.59 -10.56 -3.53
C MET A 168 -6.83 -11.32 -4.62
N ARG A 169 -5.69 -10.77 -5.05
CA ARG A 169 -4.75 -11.39 -5.98
C ARG A 169 -3.48 -11.83 -5.29
N SER A 170 -3.00 -13.01 -5.66
CA SER A 170 -1.79 -13.63 -5.13
C SER A 170 -0.64 -13.49 -6.11
N VAL A 171 0.46 -12.85 -5.72
CA VAL A 171 1.66 -12.71 -6.55
C VAL A 171 2.82 -13.51 -5.98
N ALA A 172 3.43 -14.33 -6.83
CA ALA A 172 4.58 -15.14 -6.45
C ALA A 172 5.84 -14.28 -6.32
N TYR A 173 6.57 -14.39 -5.22
CA TYR A 173 7.93 -13.90 -5.16
C TYR A 173 8.80 -14.66 -6.16
N GLY A 174 9.59 -13.93 -6.95
CA GLY A 174 10.50 -14.50 -7.92
C GLY A 174 11.73 -13.62 -8.10
N ALA A 175 12.88 -14.04 -7.53
CA ALA A 175 14.15 -13.33 -7.73
C ALA A 175 14.57 -13.42 -9.20
N VAL A 176 14.85 -12.26 -9.82
CA VAL A 176 15.08 -12.21 -11.29
C VAL A 176 16.39 -12.85 -11.74
N TYR A 177 17.35 -13.03 -10.85
CA TYR A 177 18.67 -13.51 -11.22
C TYR A 177 19.30 -14.48 -10.20
N ALA A 178 18.57 -14.93 -9.19
CA ALA A 178 19.14 -15.83 -8.20
C ALA A 178 19.05 -17.30 -8.65
N ALA A 179 20.13 -18.03 -8.47
CA ALA A 179 20.16 -19.46 -8.69
C ALA A 179 20.91 -20.19 -7.57
N SER A 180 20.62 -21.47 -7.38
CA SER A 180 21.34 -22.35 -6.48
C SER A 180 22.77 -22.62 -6.98
N GLU A 181 23.66 -23.01 -6.07
CA GLU A 181 25.03 -23.42 -6.43
C GLU A 181 25.02 -24.60 -7.42
N ALA A 182 24.08 -25.54 -7.27
CA ALA A 182 23.97 -26.68 -8.17
C ALA A 182 23.68 -26.23 -9.61
N PHE A 183 22.71 -25.34 -9.78
CA PHE A 183 22.37 -24.78 -11.09
C PHE A 183 23.54 -23.97 -11.68
N TYR A 184 24.20 -23.15 -10.88
CA TYR A 184 25.38 -22.40 -11.32
C TYR A 184 26.49 -23.31 -11.82
N ARG A 185 26.78 -24.42 -11.11
CA ARG A 185 27.83 -25.38 -11.51
C ARG A 185 27.54 -26.08 -12.83
N GLU A 186 26.26 -26.31 -13.12
CA GLU A 186 25.85 -26.87 -14.41
C GLU A 186 25.89 -25.84 -15.54
N HIS A 187 25.67 -24.55 -15.23
CA HIS A 187 25.56 -23.47 -16.20
C HIS A 187 26.44 -22.26 -15.86
N PRO A 188 27.77 -22.42 -15.63
CA PRO A 188 28.60 -21.32 -15.14
C PRO A 188 28.64 -20.13 -16.09
N LYS A 189 28.58 -20.33 -17.41
CA LYS A 189 28.52 -19.24 -18.39
C LYS A 189 27.23 -18.42 -18.35
N TRP A 190 26.18 -18.90 -17.68
CA TRP A 190 24.92 -18.19 -17.54
C TRP A 190 24.91 -17.24 -16.33
N ALA A 191 25.97 -17.19 -15.55
CA ALA A 191 26.10 -16.26 -14.44
C ALA A 191 26.69 -14.91 -14.90
N PHE A 192 26.51 -13.90 -14.05
CA PHE A 192 27.21 -12.64 -14.11
C PHE A 192 28.51 -12.68 -13.29
N TYR A 193 29.51 -11.97 -13.78
CA TYR A 193 30.86 -11.94 -13.21
C TYR A 193 31.26 -10.49 -12.85
N ASN A 194 32.09 -10.36 -11.82
CA ASN A 194 32.69 -9.09 -11.39
C ASN A 194 33.91 -8.72 -12.25
N GLY A 195 34.57 -7.60 -11.93
CA GLY A 195 35.77 -7.15 -12.64
C GLY A 195 36.99 -8.07 -12.52
N ASN A 196 37.04 -8.92 -11.50
CA ASN A 196 38.09 -9.94 -11.31
C ASN A 196 37.73 -11.26 -11.99
N GLN A 197 36.61 -11.33 -12.67
CA GLN A 197 36.07 -12.53 -13.32
C GLN A 197 35.61 -13.60 -12.33
N ASP A 198 35.24 -13.21 -11.09
CA ASP A 198 34.56 -14.09 -10.14
C ASP A 198 33.06 -13.97 -10.32
N ALA A 199 32.32 -15.08 -10.22
CA ALA A 199 30.86 -15.05 -10.27
C ALA A 199 30.30 -14.30 -9.05
N PHE A 200 29.30 -13.44 -9.29
CA PHE A 200 28.58 -12.81 -8.18
C PHE A 200 27.77 -13.85 -7.41
N CYS A 201 27.89 -13.78 -6.08
CA CYS A 201 27.12 -14.61 -5.16
C CYS A 201 26.64 -13.77 -3.98
N PHE A 202 25.33 -13.79 -3.71
CA PHE A 202 24.70 -13.07 -2.59
C PHE A 202 24.59 -13.99 -1.38
N ILE A 203 25.03 -13.52 -0.22
CA ILE A 203 25.07 -14.23 1.08
C ILE A 203 25.64 -15.66 1.04
N GLY A 204 26.50 -15.97 0.05
CA GLY A 204 27.07 -17.29 -0.13
C GLY A 204 26.12 -18.38 -0.63
N THR A 205 24.90 -18.03 -1.00
CA THR A 205 23.83 -18.99 -1.35
C THR A 205 23.28 -18.76 -2.77
N PHE A 206 23.12 -17.50 -3.17
CA PHE A 206 22.44 -17.14 -4.42
C PHE A 206 23.42 -16.63 -5.46
N TYR A 207 23.67 -17.42 -6.50
CA TYR A 207 24.48 -17.00 -7.65
C TYR A 207 23.67 -16.07 -8.55
N ILE A 208 24.28 -14.96 -8.97
CA ILE A 208 23.60 -13.94 -9.79
C ILE A 208 23.73 -14.30 -11.27
N MET A 209 22.60 -14.64 -11.87
CA MET A 209 22.53 -15.13 -13.24
C MET A 209 22.31 -13.98 -14.23
N ASN A 210 22.75 -14.20 -15.46
CA ASN A 210 22.79 -13.22 -16.53
C ASN A 210 21.41 -13.00 -17.17
N ILE A 211 20.80 -11.89 -16.86
CA ILE A 211 19.49 -11.46 -17.39
C ILE A 211 19.57 -10.72 -18.73
N MET A 212 20.73 -10.62 -19.37
CA MET A 212 20.90 -9.97 -20.66
C MET A 212 19.92 -10.52 -21.70
N LYS A 213 19.46 -9.68 -22.59
CA LYS A 213 18.60 -10.09 -23.70
C LYS A 213 19.23 -11.24 -24.51
N GLY A 214 18.44 -12.29 -24.74
CA GLY A 214 18.90 -13.50 -25.41
C GLY A 214 19.72 -14.45 -24.53
N SER A 215 19.92 -14.16 -23.25
CA SER A 215 20.52 -15.08 -22.29
C SER A 215 19.65 -16.33 -22.10
N PRO A 216 20.23 -17.54 -22.05
CA PRO A 216 19.49 -18.76 -21.73
C PRO A 216 18.85 -18.71 -20.33
N TRP A 217 19.48 -18.04 -19.34
CA TRP A 217 18.90 -17.82 -18.03
C TRP A 217 17.59 -17.03 -18.11
N ARG A 218 17.56 -15.93 -18.86
CA ARG A 218 16.37 -15.09 -19.00
C ARG A 218 15.17 -15.88 -19.51
N GLN A 219 15.38 -16.71 -20.53
CA GLN A 219 14.33 -17.59 -21.07
C GLN A 219 13.93 -18.68 -20.07
N HIS A 220 14.89 -19.23 -19.32
CA HIS A 220 14.63 -20.19 -18.25
C HIS A 220 13.75 -19.56 -17.17
N LEU A 221 14.10 -18.36 -16.68
CA LEU A 221 13.36 -17.62 -15.66
C LEU A 221 11.91 -17.34 -16.09
N ILE A 222 11.69 -16.86 -17.32
CA ILE A 222 10.34 -16.58 -17.81
C ILE A 222 9.48 -17.85 -17.82
N ARG A 223 10.06 -19.01 -18.23
CA ARG A 223 9.35 -20.31 -18.14
C ARG A 223 9.02 -20.70 -16.70
N GLN A 224 9.91 -20.44 -15.73
CA GLN A 224 9.65 -20.68 -14.31
C GLN A 224 8.48 -19.82 -13.79
N TYR A 225 8.40 -18.57 -14.21
CA TYR A 225 7.28 -17.67 -13.88
C TYR A 225 5.96 -18.16 -14.52
N GLN A 226 5.99 -18.60 -15.78
CA GLN A 226 4.82 -19.20 -16.45
C GLN A 226 4.34 -20.45 -15.71
N GLU A 227 5.27 -21.30 -15.26
CA GLU A 227 4.95 -22.52 -14.50
C GLU A 227 4.34 -22.19 -13.13
N ALA A 228 4.87 -21.20 -12.40
CA ALA A 228 4.31 -20.74 -11.13
C ALA A 228 2.84 -20.30 -11.28
N ILE A 229 2.51 -19.56 -12.34
CA ILE A 229 1.14 -19.13 -12.62
C ILE A 229 0.26 -20.31 -13.00
N LYS A 230 0.70 -21.16 -13.96
CA LYS A 230 -0.12 -22.26 -14.50
C LYS A 230 -0.31 -23.42 -13.51
N ALA A 231 0.73 -23.81 -12.78
CA ALA A 231 0.71 -25.00 -11.95
C ALA A 231 0.28 -24.73 -10.50
N VAL A 232 0.55 -23.53 -9.97
CA VAL A 232 0.24 -23.18 -8.57
C VAL A 232 -1.02 -22.33 -8.48
N GLY A 233 -1.29 -21.47 -9.47
CA GLY A 233 -2.48 -20.63 -9.56
C GLY A 233 -2.27 -19.19 -9.11
N PHE A 234 -1.03 -18.67 -9.16
CA PHE A 234 -0.75 -17.27 -8.89
C PHE A 234 -1.34 -16.35 -9.97
N ASP A 235 -1.72 -15.14 -9.56
CA ASP A 235 -2.25 -14.10 -10.45
C ASP A 235 -1.14 -13.23 -11.07
N GLY A 236 0.10 -13.39 -10.62
CA GLY A 236 1.22 -12.58 -11.09
C GLY A 236 2.54 -12.89 -10.39
N ILE A 237 3.53 -12.07 -10.69
CA ILE A 237 4.90 -12.22 -10.19
C ILE A 237 5.37 -10.92 -9.55
N HIS A 238 5.91 -11.04 -8.34
CA HIS A 238 6.75 -10.02 -7.72
C HIS A 238 8.21 -10.30 -8.11
N MET A 239 8.72 -9.55 -9.08
CA MET A 239 10.07 -9.68 -9.62
C MET A 239 11.06 -8.96 -8.70
N ASP A 240 11.80 -9.71 -7.91
CA ASP A 240 12.72 -9.17 -6.91
C ASP A 240 14.17 -9.07 -7.37
N THR A 241 14.86 -8.07 -6.87
CA THR A 241 16.30 -7.86 -7.03
C THR A 241 16.96 -7.63 -5.68
N TYR A 242 18.29 -7.81 -5.61
CA TYR A 242 19.08 -7.52 -4.40
C TYR A 242 19.74 -6.12 -4.44
N GLY A 243 19.34 -5.26 -5.39
CA GLY A 243 19.90 -3.92 -5.56
C GLY A 243 21.32 -3.88 -6.12
N PHE A 244 21.92 -5.02 -6.48
CA PHE A 244 23.23 -5.16 -7.11
C PHE A 244 23.26 -6.40 -8.04
N PRO A 245 24.28 -6.52 -8.94
CA PRO A 245 25.21 -5.49 -9.33
C PRO A 245 24.54 -4.44 -10.21
N LYS A 246 25.16 -3.24 -10.37
CA LYS A 246 24.71 -2.23 -11.33
C LYS A 246 25.24 -2.51 -12.73
N THR A 247 26.45 -3.08 -12.78
CA THR A 247 27.11 -3.57 -13.99
C THR A 247 27.76 -4.91 -13.71
N ALA A 248 27.83 -5.77 -14.71
CA ALA A 248 28.44 -7.10 -14.61
C ALA A 248 28.98 -7.57 -15.94
N TYR A 249 29.93 -8.50 -15.94
CA TYR A 249 30.43 -9.15 -17.13
C TYR A 249 29.60 -10.38 -17.49
N SER A 250 29.25 -10.50 -18.76
CA SER A 250 28.63 -11.68 -19.38
C SER A 250 29.70 -12.53 -20.05
N HIS A 251 29.70 -13.84 -19.82
CA HIS A 251 30.60 -14.81 -20.44
C HIS A 251 29.88 -15.68 -21.50
N LEU A 252 28.76 -15.22 -22.02
CA LEU A 252 28.02 -15.97 -23.06
C LEU A 252 28.71 -15.99 -24.42
N GLY A 253 29.52 -14.96 -24.74
CA GLY A 253 30.31 -14.89 -25.96
C GLY A 253 31.72 -15.48 -25.80
N GLU A 254 32.56 -15.26 -26.81
CA GLU A 254 33.98 -15.64 -26.79
C GLU A 254 34.78 -14.75 -25.83
N GLU A 255 34.45 -13.45 -25.80
CA GLU A 255 35.06 -12.46 -24.91
C GLU A 255 34.03 -11.95 -23.90
N PRO A 256 34.47 -11.63 -22.66
CA PRO A 256 33.60 -11.02 -21.66
C PRO A 256 33.08 -9.65 -22.09
N VAL A 257 31.78 -9.42 -21.96
CA VAL A 257 31.13 -8.16 -22.30
C VAL A 257 30.54 -7.52 -21.04
N LEU A 258 30.82 -6.23 -20.82
CA LEU A 258 30.26 -5.47 -19.71
C LEU A 258 28.80 -5.10 -20.01
N ILE A 259 27.90 -5.47 -19.11
CA ILE A 259 26.45 -5.26 -19.20
C ILE A 259 25.99 -4.25 -18.14
N SER A 260 25.11 -3.33 -18.51
CA SER A 260 24.42 -2.40 -17.59
C SER A 260 23.05 -2.95 -17.25
N LEU A 261 22.82 -3.30 -15.98
CA LEU A 261 21.55 -3.87 -15.53
C LEU A 261 20.41 -2.86 -15.56
N GLU A 262 20.71 -1.56 -15.48
CA GLU A 262 19.70 -0.51 -15.63
C GLU A 262 18.94 -0.58 -16.97
N ARG A 263 19.58 -1.11 -18.02
CA ARG A 263 18.97 -1.32 -19.34
C ARG A 263 18.28 -2.68 -19.45
N GLU A 264 18.89 -3.70 -18.87
CA GLU A 264 18.40 -5.07 -18.99
C GLU A 264 17.15 -5.35 -18.13
N LEU A 265 17.05 -4.72 -16.94
CA LEU A 265 15.93 -4.96 -16.02
C LEU A 265 14.57 -4.53 -16.60
N PRO A 266 14.37 -3.30 -17.11
CA PRO A 266 13.10 -2.93 -17.75
C PRO A 266 12.80 -3.74 -19.02
N ASP A 267 13.84 -4.15 -19.76
CA ASP A 267 13.67 -5.00 -20.94
C ASP A 267 13.25 -6.43 -20.54
N LEU A 268 13.79 -6.97 -19.43
CA LEU A 268 13.31 -8.25 -18.87
C LEU A 268 11.83 -8.18 -18.48
N VAL A 269 11.39 -7.10 -17.83
CA VAL A 269 9.95 -6.92 -17.49
C VAL A 269 9.09 -6.92 -18.76
N ASN A 270 9.50 -6.16 -19.77
CA ASN A 270 8.76 -6.05 -21.03
C ASN A 270 8.69 -7.41 -21.77
N GLU A 271 9.79 -8.15 -21.83
CA GLU A 271 9.84 -9.48 -22.46
C GLU A 271 9.00 -10.50 -21.66
N THR A 272 9.11 -10.49 -20.32
CA THR A 272 8.26 -11.34 -19.46
C THR A 272 6.78 -11.12 -19.75
N ARG A 273 6.34 -9.87 -19.81
CA ARG A 273 4.95 -9.52 -20.17
C ARG A 273 4.57 -10.06 -21.54
N SER A 274 5.40 -9.82 -22.54
CA SER A 274 5.10 -10.23 -23.92
C SER A 274 5.04 -11.75 -24.10
N GLU A 275 5.97 -12.49 -23.50
CA GLU A 275 5.98 -13.96 -23.54
C GLU A 275 4.75 -14.55 -22.84
N MET A 276 4.34 -13.98 -21.71
CA MET A 276 3.14 -14.41 -21.00
C MET A 276 1.85 -14.13 -21.79
N GLU A 277 1.75 -12.96 -22.42
CA GLU A 277 0.60 -12.63 -23.29
C GLU A 277 0.51 -13.55 -24.51
N THR A 278 1.64 -13.96 -25.09
CA THR A 278 1.67 -14.93 -26.18
C THR A 278 1.08 -16.28 -25.78
N GLU A 279 1.22 -16.64 -24.50
CA GLU A 279 0.62 -17.84 -23.90
C GLU A 279 -0.83 -17.60 -23.38
N GLY A 280 -1.42 -16.44 -23.67
CA GLY A 280 -2.78 -16.09 -23.26
C GLY A 280 -2.93 -15.72 -21.78
N MET A 281 -1.84 -15.40 -21.09
CA MET A 281 -1.84 -14.97 -19.69
C MET A 281 -1.79 -13.44 -19.59
N SER A 282 -2.47 -12.88 -18.58
CA SER A 282 -2.40 -11.45 -18.24
C SER A 282 -2.01 -11.29 -16.76
N PRO A 283 -0.76 -11.59 -16.38
CA PRO A 283 -0.34 -11.57 -15.00
C PRO A 283 -0.18 -10.14 -14.47
N LEU A 284 -0.30 -9.97 -13.15
CA LEU A 284 0.19 -8.79 -12.46
C LEU A 284 1.72 -8.86 -12.36
N LEU A 285 2.42 -7.84 -12.82
CA LEU A 285 3.88 -7.75 -12.72
C LEU A 285 4.29 -6.56 -11.83
N ILE A 286 4.90 -6.88 -10.70
CA ILE A 286 5.50 -5.91 -9.78
C ILE A 286 7.00 -6.11 -9.79
N PHE A 287 7.78 -5.04 -9.92
CA PHE A 287 9.23 -5.11 -9.89
C PHE A 287 9.79 -4.31 -8.72
N ASN A 288 10.68 -4.93 -7.93
CA ASN A 288 11.31 -4.29 -6.78
C ASN A 288 12.49 -3.38 -7.19
N ASN A 289 12.30 -2.07 -7.02
CA ASN A 289 13.37 -1.07 -7.17
C ASN A 289 14.06 -0.86 -5.81
N VAL A 290 15.00 -1.74 -5.48
CA VAL A 290 15.75 -1.71 -4.21
C VAL A 290 16.57 -0.43 -4.08
N GLY A 291 16.33 0.34 -3.02
CA GLY A 291 16.99 1.64 -2.82
C GLY A 291 16.68 2.64 -3.93
N ASN A 292 15.46 2.57 -4.52
CA ASN A 292 15.00 3.47 -5.58
C ASN A 292 15.72 3.28 -6.94
N TRP A 293 16.39 2.13 -7.15
CA TRP A 293 17.11 1.87 -8.41
C TRP A 293 16.63 0.57 -9.06
N PRO A 294 16.41 0.54 -10.37
CA PRO A 294 16.48 1.64 -11.36
C PRO A 294 15.09 2.20 -11.69
N VAL A 295 14.46 2.86 -10.73
CA VAL A 295 13.06 3.30 -10.78
C VAL A 295 12.69 4.08 -12.04
N GLU A 296 13.58 4.98 -12.54
CA GLU A 296 13.26 5.79 -13.72
C GLU A 296 12.99 4.95 -14.97
N SER A 297 13.82 3.93 -15.22
CA SER A 297 13.67 3.06 -16.39
C SER A 297 12.56 2.04 -16.21
N VAL A 298 12.43 1.45 -15.01
CA VAL A 298 11.41 0.43 -14.70
C VAL A 298 10.00 1.03 -14.63
N ALA A 299 9.83 2.25 -14.10
CA ALA A 299 8.52 2.90 -14.09
C ALA A 299 7.92 3.12 -15.49
N ARG A 300 8.76 3.20 -16.52
CA ARG A 300 8.37 3.30 -17.94
C ARG A 300 8.13 1.94 -18.61
N SER A 301 8.52 0.85 -17.97
CA SER A 301 8.32 -0.51 -18.49
C SER A 301 6.87 -0.99 -18.25
N ARG A 302 6.58 -2.23 -18.59
CA ARG A 302 5.22 -2.83 -18.50
C ARG A 302 4.91 -3.42 -17.12
N VAL A 303 5.42 -2.79 -16.03
CA VAL A 303 4.99 -3.08 -14.65
C VAL A 303 3.61 -2.48 -14.37
N ASP A 304 2.83 -3.08 -13.48
CA ASP A 304 1.50 -2.61 -13.10
C ASP A 304 1.54 -1.58 -11.96
N ALA A 305 2.63 -1.52 -11.20
CA ALA A 305 2.88 -0.51 -10.17
C ALA A 305 4.36 -0.12 -10.13
N VAL A 306 4.65 1.06 -9.60
CA VAL A 306 6.01 1.45 -9.24
C VAL A 306 6.24 1.09 -7.79
N TYR A 307 6.95 -0.01 -7.57
CA TYR A 307 7.28 -0.50 -6.24
C TYR A 307 8.72 -0.09 -5.88
N ILE A 308 8.91 0.48 -4.70
CA ILE A 308 10.21 0.94 -4.20
C ILE A 308 10.43 0.37 -2.81
N GLU A 309 11.52 -0.36 -2.64
CA GLU A 309 12.03 -0.77 -1.35
C GLU A 309 12.92 0.35 -0.79
N VAL A 310 12.50 0.94 0.33
CA VAL A 310 13.08 2.19 0.83
C VAL A 310 14.27 1.90 1.74
N TRP A 311 15.46 2.28 1.28
CA TRP A 311 16.73 2.14 2.00
C TRP A 311 17.49 3.46 2.08
N GLN A 312 18.59 3.48 2.82
CA GLN A 312 19.53 4.61 2.80
C GLN A 312 19.89 5.00 1.35
N PRO A 313 19.96 6.32 1.06
CA PRO A 313 19.94 7.47 1.97
C PRO A 313 18.54 8.07 2.26
N TYR A 314 17.46 7.39 1.93
CA TYR A 314 16.09 7.90 2.04
C TYR A 314 15.50 7.71 3.44
N GLU A 315 16.09 8.38 4.45
CA GLU A 315 15.79 8.12 5.87
C GLU A 315 14.77 9.07 6.49
N ARG A 316 14.43 10.21 5.83
CA ARG A 316 13.56 11.24 6.39
C ARG A 316 12.16 11.21 5.78
N TYR A 317 11.16 11.74 6.49
CA TYR A 317 9.80 11.87 5.95
C TYR A 317 9.75 12.63 4.62
N PHE A 318 10.58 13.67 4.46
CA PHE A 318 10.69 14.38 3.18
C PHE A 318 11.12 13.48 2.02
N HIS A 319 12.02 12.54 2.27
CA HIS A 319 12.45 11.58 1.25
C HIS A 319 11.30 10.67 0.81
N ILE A 320 10.37 10.30 1.72
CA ILE A 320 9.16 9.54 1.36
C ILE A 320 8.34 10.29 0.32
N LYS A 321 8.07 11.59 0.55
CA LYS A 321 7.39 12.44 -0.43
C LYS A 321 8.14 12.51 -1.75
N GLN A 322 9.46 12.70 -1.72
CA GLN A 322 10.31 12.80 -2.90
C GLN A 322 10.26 11.53 -3.75
N LEU A 323 10.39 10.34 -3.13
CA LEU A 323 10.29 9.05 -3.81
C LEU A 323 8.94 8.89 -4.51
N ILE A 324 7.84 9.26 -3.85
CA ILE A 324 6.49 9.17 -4.41
C ILE A 324 6.33 10.11 -5.61
N LEU A 325 6.76 11.37 -5.48
CA LEU A 325 6.67 12.36 -6.57
C LEU A 325 7.50 11.94 -7.79
N ASP A 326 8.71 11.44 -7.58
CA ASP A 326 9.58 10.95 -8.65
C ASP A 326 8.98 9.72 -9.33
N ALA A 327 8.47 8.75 -8.57
CA ALA A 327 7.80 7.57 -9.12
C ALA A 327 6.59 7.95 -10.00
N LYS A 328 5.74 8.85 -9.50
CA LYS A 328 4.61 9.39 -10.28
C LYS A 328 5.06 10.14 -11.54
N ARG A 329 6.12 10.94 -11.45
CA ARG A 329 6.68 11.65 -12.60
C ARG A 329 7.20 10.68 -13.66
N PHE A 330 7.94 9.64 -13.26
CA PHE A 330 8.51 8.66 -14.19
C PHE A 330 7.45 7.79 -14.86
N SER A 331 6.38 7.43 -14.13
CA SER A 331 5.21 6.71 -14.67
C SER A 331 4.15 7.63 -15.30
N LYS A 332 4.39 8.94 -15.39
CA LYS A 332 3.43 9.96 -15.88
C LYS A 332 2.10 9.98 -15.10
N GLY A 333 2.10 9.53 -13.86
CA GLY A 333 0.89 9.39 -13.03
C GLY A 333 -0.02 8.22 -13.40
N GLU A 334 0.40 7.35 -14.32
CA GLU A 334 -0.42 6.25 -14.85
C GLU A 334 -0.40 5.00 -13.95
N LYS A 335 0.51 4.92 -12.97
CA LYS A 335 0.70 3.73 -12.14
C LYS A 335 0.62 4.06 -10.66
N PRO A 336 -0.01 3.18 -9.85
CA PRO A 336 0.07 3.28 -8.41
C PRO A 336 1.51 3.15 -7.94
N VAL A 337 1.82 3.80 -6.81
CA VAL A 337 3.13 3.75 -6.17
C VAL A 337 3.01 2.96 -4.88
N ILE A 338 3.89 1.99 -4.68
CA ILE A 338 3.96 1.17 -3.46
C ILE A 338 5.32 1.39 -2.83
N LEU A 339 5.35 1.77 -1.56
CA LEU A 339 6.57 1.86 -0.78
C LEU A 339 6.66 0.72 0.23
N ALA A 340 7.68 -0.11 0.11
CA ALA A 340 8.10 -1.06 1.13
C ALA A 340 9.04 -0.31 2.09
N ALA A 341 8.46 0.29 3.11
CA ALA A 341 9.16 1.07 4.12
C ALA A 341 9.04 0.33 5.45
N TYR A 342 10.02 -0.53 5.73
CA TYR A 342 10.04 -1.43 6.89
C TYR A 342 10.26 -0.67 8.18
N LEU A 343 9.57 -1.06 9.26
CA LEU A 343 9.65 -0.38 10.56
C LEU A 343 10.45 -1.20 11.56
N GLU A 344 11.75 -1.00 11.58
CA GLU A 344 12.67 -1.59 12.53
C GLU A 344 12.28 -1.36 14.02
N PRO A 345 11.63 -0.24 14.41
CA PRO A 345 11.16 -0.03 15.77
C PRO A 345 10.32 -1.16 16.35
N PHE A 346 9.54 -1.90 15.56
CA PHE A 346 8.79 -3.04 16.06
C PHE A 346 9.66 -4.20 16.55
N ARG A 347 10.93 -4.23 16.17
CA ARG A 347 11.91 -5.21 16.62
C ARG A 347 12.85 -4.66 17.69
N THR A 348 13.16 -3.36 17.65
CA THR A 348 14.27 -2.77 18.43
C THR A 348 13.82 -1.83 19.53
N GLU A 349 12.57 -1.38 19.53
CA GLU A 349 12.07 -0.39 20.48
C GLU A 349 10.79 -0.85 21.21
N PRO A 350 10.41 -0.20 22.32
CA PRO A 350 9.15 -0.47 23.00
C PRO A 350 7.93 -0.22 22.11
N LYS A 351 6.86 -1.00 22.35
CA LYS A 351 5.61 -0.92 21.56
C LYS A 351 5.00 0.48 21.53
N GLU A 352 5.13 1.24 22.63
CA GLU A 352 4.63 2.61 22.77
C GLU A 352 5.33 3.61 21.83
N LYS A 353 6.51 3.24 21.32
CA LYS A 353 7.24 4.01 20.30
C LYS A 353 7.08 3.45 18.89
N ALA A 354 6.93 2.14 18.75
CA ALA A 354 6.76 1.48 17.46
C ALA A 354 5.39 1.79 16.84
N ALA A 355 4.31 1.75 17.62
CA ALA A 355 2.96 1.99 17.13
C ALA A 355 2.77 3.40 16.53
N PRO A 356 3.13 4.52 17.21
CA PRO A 356 3.03 5.85 16.60
C PRO A 356 3.90 6.01 15.34
N ALA A 357 5.04 5.31 15.25
CA ALA A 357 5.88 5.32 14.05
C ALA A 357 5.12 4.72 12.85
N ALA A 358 4.35 3.63 13.06
CA ALA A 358 3.53 3.03 12.01
C ALA A 358 2.38 3.96 11.58
N TYR A 359 1.70 4.58 12.53
CA TYR A 359 0.61 5.52 12.24
C TYR A 359 1.10 6.70 11.41
N LEU A 360 2.18 7.33 11.84
CA LEU A 360 2.78 8.49 11.16
C LEU A 360 3.30 8.15 9.77
N LEU A 361 3.99 7.01 9.61
CA LEU A 361 4.54 6.62 8.31
C LEU A 361 3.43 6.26 7.33
N THR A 362 2.42 5.49 7.76
CA THR A 362 1.27 5.16 6.91
C THR A 362 0.51 6.43 6.51
N ALA A 363 0.24 7.34 7.46
CA ALA A 363 -0.38 8.63 7.19
C ALA A 363 0.43 9.45 6.18
N ALA A 364 1.76 9.50 6.32
CA ALA A 364 2.66 10.21 5.42
C ALA A 364 2.63 9.65 3.99
N ILE A 365 2.69 8.33 3.83
CA ILE A 365 2.68 7.66 2.52
C ILE A 365 1.33 7.87 1.83
N VAL A 366 0.21 7.64 2.51
CA VAL A 366 -1.14 7.78 1.96
C VAL A 366 -1.44 9.24 1.63
N SER A 367 -1.10 10.19 2.50
CA SER A 367 -1.28 11.63 2.26
C SER A 367 -0.57 12.11 0.99
N ASN A 368 0.53 11.47 0.60
CA ASN A 368 1.23 11.74 -0.66
C ASN A 368 0.75 10.88 -1.84
N GLY A 369 -0.31 10.07 -1.63
CA GLY A 369 -0.99 9.29 -2.67
C GLY A 369 -0.19 8.07 -3.13
N ALA A 370 0.41 7.34 -2.20
CA ALA A 370 1.03 6.04 -2.40
C ALA A 370 0.48 5.02 -1.40
N TYR A 371 0.76 3.74 -1.63
CA TYR A 371 0.39 2.64 -0.76
C TYR A 371 1.60 2.19 0.06
N HIS A 372 1.36 1.80 1.30
CA HIS A 372 2.39 1.31 2.21
C HIS A 372 2.35 -0.22 2.29
N LEU A 373 3.42 -0.89 1.86
CA LEU A 373 3.63 -2.29 2.18
C LEU A 373 4.28 -2.38 3.56
N LEU A 374 3.50 -2.76 4.53
CA LEU A 374 3.94 -2.94 5.92
C LEU A 374 3.33 -4.19 6.55
N LEU A 375 2.05 -4.46 6.28
CA LEU A 375 1.22 -5.42 7.01
C LEU A 375 1.11 -6.76 6.28
N GLY A 376 1.03 -7.82 7.07
CA GLY A 376 0.89 -9.19 6.61
C GLY A 376 -0.01 -10.04 7.50
N GLU A 377 0.26 -11.33 7.49
CA GLU A 377 -0.51 -12.32 8.21
C GLU A 377 -0.48 -12.14 9.74
N LYS A 378 -1.61 -12.40 10.41
CA LYS A 378 -1.68 -12.53 11.88
C LYS A 378 -1.09 -11.33 12.65
N ASP A 379 -1.51 -10.11 12.31
CA ASP A 379 -0.96 -8.89 12.88
C ASP A 379 0.54 -8.67 12.57
N ALA A 380 1.07 -9.34 11.56
CA ALA A 380 2.46 -9.22 11.16
C ALA A 380 2.78 -7.84 10.61
N VAL A 381 3.94 -7.33 10.99
CA VAL A 381 4.50 -6.07 10.53
C VAL A 381 5.95 -6.27 10.08
N LEU A 382 6.28 -5.76 8.89
CA LEU A 382 7.64 -5.86 8.33
C LEU A 382 8.61 -4.94 9.07
N THR A 383 9.74 -5.51 9.49
CA THR A 383 10.81 -4.79 10.20
C THR A 383 12.10 -4.72 9.42
N GLN A 384 12.24 -5.52 8.37
CA GLN A 384 13.41 -5.62 7.50
C GLN A 384 13.06 -6.33 6.19
N GLY A 385 14.04 -6.42 5.25
CA GLY A 385 13.85 -7.02 3.93
C GLY A 385 13.68 -8.54 3.90
N TYR A 386 14.02 -9.27 4.96
CA TYR A 386 13.70 -10.68 5.09
C TYR A 386 12.35 -10.86 5.81
N TYR A 387 11.29 -11.09 5.06
CA TYR A 387 9.92 -11.04 5.56
C TYR A 387 9.58 -12.12 6.58
N SER A 388 10.29 -13.25 6.56
CA SER A 388 10.10 -14.31 7.54
C SER A 388 10.50 -13.90 8.98
N ASP A 389 11.26 -12.80 9.13
CA ASP A 389 11.63 -12.21 10.42
C ASP A 389 10.72 -11.02 10.77
N TYR A 390 9.44 -11.11 10.46
CA TYR A 390 8.47 -10.09 10.86
C TYR A 390 8.27 -10.02 12.38
N SER A 391 7.79 -8.87 12.85
CA SER A 391 7.26 -8.72 14.23
C SER A 391 5.73 -8.76 14.19
N THR A 392 5.09 -8.81 15.37
CA THR A 392 3.63 -8.72 15.48
C THR A 392 3.22 -7.47 16.25
N MET A 393 2.13 -6.85 15.81
CA MET A 393 1.50 -5.74 16.52
C MET A 393 0.74 -6.23 17.77
N SER A 394 0.53 -5.33 18.72
CA SER A 394 -0.46 -5.59 19.77
C SER A 394 -1.89 -5.47 19.21
N PRO A 395 -2.91 -6.09 19.86
CA PRO A 395 -4.29 -5.96 19.41
C PRO A 395 -4.76 -4.49 19.31
N GLU A 396 -4.30 -3.62 20.20
CA GLU A 396 -4.63 -2.20 20.17
C GLU A 396 -4.00 -1.49 18.95
N THR A 397 -2.73 -1.79 18.66
CA THR A 397 -2.05 -1.25 17.48
C THR A 397 -2.71 -1.72 16.20
N SER A 398 -3.05 -3.01 16.16
CA SER A 398 -3.71 -3.64 15.03
C SER A 398 -5.09 -3.03 14.76
N ALA A 399 -5.89 -2.78 15.80
CA ALA A 399 -7.18 -2.12 15.69
C ALA A 399 -7.07 -0.69 15.13
N VAL A 400 -6.08 0.10 15.60
CA VAL A 400 -5.84 1.45 15.06
C VAL A 400 -5.35 1.39 13.62
N MET A 401 -4.47 0.46 13.26
CA MET A 401 -4.05 0.29 11.86
C MET A 401 -5.22 -0.06 10.95
N ARG A 402 -6.15 -0.90 11.42
CA ARG A 402 -7.38 -1.18 10.67
C ARG A 402 -8.22 0.07 10.45
N GLN A 403 -8.41 0.93 11.46
CA GLN A 403 -9.10 2.22 11.32
C GLN A 403 -8.41 3.13 10.29
N TYR A 404 -7.07 3.11 10.22
CA TYR A 404 -6.30 3.86 9.22
C TYR A 404 -6.54 3.33 7.80
N TYR A 405 -6.67 2.02 7.63
CA TYR A 405 -7.00 1.42 6.34
C TYR A 405 -8.46 1.66 5.95
N ASP A 406 -9.42 1.56 6.89
CA ASP A 406 -10.81 1.95 6.68
C ASP A 406 -10.91 3.43 6.25
N PHE A 407 -10.18 4.34 6.92
CA PHE A 407 -10.11 5.75 6.57
C PHE A 407 -9.51 5.97 5.17
N MET A 408 -8.42 5.29 4.85
CA MET A 408 -7.79 5.35 3.53
C MET A 408 -8.78 4.94 2.42
N ILE A 409 -9.57 3.89 2.64
CA ILE A 409 -10.55 3.42 1.67
C ILE A 409 -11.74 4.36 1.56
N ARG A 410 -12.31 4.79 2.68
CA ARG A 410 -13.44 5.73 2.69
C ARG A 410 -13.16 7.01 1.90
N TYR A 411 -11.93 7.52 1.99
CA TYR A 411 -11.50 8.77 1.36
C TYR A 411 -10.51 8.57 0.20
N MET A 412 -10.48 7.37 -0.42
CA MET A 412 -9.51 7.07 -1.47
C MET A 412 -9.63 7.99 -2.69
N ASP A 413 -10.82 8.48 -2.99
CA ASP A 413 -11.06 9.44 -4.09
C ASP A 413 -10.37 10.79 -3.84
N LEU A 414 -9.99 11.08 -2.59
CA LEU A 414 -9.23 12.27 -2.22
C LEU A 414 -7.72 12.01 -2.09
N PHE A 415 -7.32 10.76 -1.85
CA PHE A 415 -5.90 10.39 -1.75
C PHE A 415 -5.30 9.95 -3.09
N TYR A 416 -6.07 9.31 -3.95
CA TYR A 416 -5.55 8.62 -5.14
C TYR A 416 -6.08 9.14 -6.48
N ASP A 417 -6.98 10.14 -6.50
CA ASP A 417 -7.44 10.77 -7.75
C ASP A 417 -6.23 11.36 -8.50
N PRO A 418 -5.90 10.86 -9.71
CA PRO A 418 -4.76 11.32 -10.49
C PRO A 418 -4.91 12.75 -11.00
N THR A 419 -6.11 13.33 -10.97
CA THR A 419 -6.36 14.72 -11.36
C THR A 419 -6.00 15.72 -10.28
N LEU A 420 -5.86 15.28 -9.02
CA LEU A 420 -5.43 16.10 -7.89
C LEU A 420 -3.91 16.36 -7.95
N ARG A 421 -3.52 17.58 -8.31
CA ARG A 421 -2.12 17.99 -8.39
C ARG A 421 -1.60 18.45 -7.04
N ASP A 422 -0.42 18.00 -6.64
CA ASP A 422 0.28 18.50 -5.46
C ASP A 422 0.77 19.94 -5.71
N VAL A 423 0.27 20.86 -4.91
CA VAL A 423 0.61 22.29 -4.91
C VAL A 423 1.26 22.73 -3.59
N SER A 424 1.61 21.79 -2.72
CA SER A 424 2.13 22.07 -1.38
C SER A 424 3.35 22.98 -1.38
N MET A 425 4.22 22.87 -2.38
CA MET A 425 5.46 23.65 -2.42
C MET A 425 5.35 24.97 -3.21
N THR A 426 4.20 25.23 -3.83
CA THR A 426 4.03 26.38 -4.73
C THR A 426 2.91 27.33 -4.33
N HIS A 427 1.97 26.91 -3.45
CA HIS A 427 0.78 27.67 -3.13
C HIS A 427 0.67 28.04 -1.63
N ILE A 428 1.68 27.72 -0.82
CA ILE A 428 1.72 28.10 0.60
C ILE A 428 3.13 28.55 1.01
N GLY A 429 3.21 29.53 1.88
CA GLY A 429 4.46 30.07 2.42
C GLY A 429 5.14 31.10 1.50
N TRP A 430 6.16 31.77 2.01
CA TRP A 430 6.83 32.89 1.37
C TRP A 430 5.83 33.98 0.92
N ASP A 431 5.87 34.37 -0.32
CA ASP A 431 4.95 35.37 -0.92
C ASP A 431 3.67 34.72 -1.50
N ASN A 432 3.53 33.38 -1.37
CA ASN A 432 2.32 32.69 -1.81
C ASN A 432 1.20 32.90 -0.80
N TYR A 433 0.00 33.18 -1.29
CA TYR A 433 -1.15 33.52 -0.47
C TYR A 433 -2.40 32.66 -0.74
N GLU A 434 -2.30 31.74 -1.68
CA GLU A 434 -3.39 30.83 -2.07
C GLU A 434 -3.84 29.97 -0.89
N TYR A 435 -2.89 29.55 -0.07
CA TYR A 435 -3.13 28.87 1.21
C TYR A 435 -2.30 29.53 2.32
N LYS A 436 -2.93 29.72 3.46
CA LYS A 436 -2.29 30.21 4.67
C LYS A 436 -2.71 29.36 5.87
N CYS A 437 -1.77 28.70 6.54
CA CYS A 437 -1.95 28.17 7.88
C CYS A 437 -1.66 29.27 8.88
N CYS A 438 -2.59 29.54 9.80
CA CYS A 438 -2.46 30.60 10.81
C CYS A 438 -1.74 30.16 12.08
N SER A 439 -1.02 29.04 12.04
CA SER A 439 -0.12 28.54 13.08
C SER A 439 1.33 28.70 12.62
N ASP A 440 2.27 28.80 13.56
CA ASP A 440 3.71 28.82 13.25
C ASP A 440 4.31 27.41 13.16
N ASN A 441 3.57 26.38 13.61
CA ASN A 441 4.03 24.99 13.70
C ASN A 441 3.60 24.14 12.50
N TRP A 442 3.90 24.58 11.28
CA TRP A 442 3.61 23.81 10.07
C TRP A 442 4.81 23.76 9.12
N SER A 443 4.80 22.77 8.23
CA SER A 443 5.79 22.59 7.18
C SER A 443 5.20 21.79 6.02
N VAL A 444 5.75 21.93 4.83
CA VAL A 444 5.47 21.07 3.67
C VAL A 444 6.57 20.02 3.44
N TYR A 445 7.53 19.96 4.34
CA TYR A 445 8.76 19.15 4.21
C TYR A 445 8.85 17.97 5.19
N GLY A 446 7.79 17.68 5.97
CA GLY A 446 7.81 16.57 6.93
C GLY A 446 8.84 16.78 8.05
N GLU A 447 9.01 18.03 8.49
CA GLU A 447 9.97 18.40 9.53
C GLU A 447 9.45 18.04 10.92
N LYS A 448 10.36 17.65 11.81
CA LYS A 448 10.05 17.42 13.21
C LYS A 448 9.41 18.65 13.86
N ASP A 449 8.60 18.42 14.86
CA ASP A 449 7.93 19.45 15.65
C ASP A 449 7.03 20.39 14.83
N LYS A 450 6.52 19.91 13.69
CA LYS A 450 5.62 20.62 12.79
C LYS A 450 4.43 19.75 12.38
N VAL A 451 3.32 20.38 12.02
CA VAL A 451 2.26 19.71 11.26
C VAL A 451 2.67 19.71 9.80
N TRP A 452 2.80 18.54 9.21
CA TRP A 452 3.14 18.39 7.80
C TRP A 452 1.89 18.52 6.94
N LEU A 453 1.89 19.50 6.03
CA LEU A 453 0.82 19.79 5.09
C LEU A 453 1.11 19.18 3.73
N THR A 454 0.18 18.40 3.21
CA THR A 454 0.15 17.99 1.80
C THR A 454 -1.11 18.57 1.18
N ILE A 455 -0.95 19.51 0.25
CA ILE A 455 -2.04 20.24 -0.39
C ILE A 455 -2.17 19.76 -1.83
N ARG A 456 -3.35 19.30 -2.20
CA ARG A 456 -3.65 18.89 -3.58
C ARG A 456 -4.96 19.48 -4.04
N GLU A 457 -5.06 19.82 -5.31
CA GLU A 457 -6.27 20.43 -5.86
C GLU A 457 -6.51 20.07 -7.34
N ASN A 458 -7.78 20.12 -7.70
CA ASN A 458 -8.26 20.16 -9.07
C ASN A 458 -9.38 21.21 -9.19
N ARG A 459 -10.11 21.23 -10.29
CA ARG A 459 -11.17 22.22 -10.55
C ARG A 459 -12.39 22.11 -9.62
N ASN A 460 -12.58 20.98 -8.92
CA ASN A 460 -13.77 20.69 -8.13
C ASN A 460 -13.50 20.56 -6.64
N ILE A 461 -12.26 20.24 -6.27
CA ILE A 461 -11.87 19.91 -4.90
C ILE A 461 -10.47 20.45 -4.59
N LYS A 462 -10.31 20.98 -3.38
CA LYS A 462 -9.04 21.27 -2.74
C LYS A 462 -8.91 20.38 -1.51
N THR A 463 -7.76 19.73 -1.30
CA THR A 463 -7.52 18.87 -0.14
C THR A 463 -6.29 19.34 0.64
N ILE A 464 -6.35 19.22 1.96
CA ILE A 464 -5.24 19.47 2.88
C ILE A 464 -5.11 18.25 3.78
N SER A 465 -4.13 17.39 3.53
CA SER A 465 -3.76 16.33 4.46
C SER A 465 -2.80 16.85 5.51
N LEU A 466 -3.03 16.48 6.75
CA LEU A 466 -2.34 16.99 7.94
C LEU A 466 -1.74 15.81 8.70
N VAL A 467 -0.42 15.66 8.68
CA VAL A 467 0.31 14.66 9.47
C VAL A 467 1.04 15.39 10.59
N ASN A 468 0.69 15.08 11.83
CA ASN A 468 1.19 15.80 12.99
C ASN A 468 2.52 15.20 13.46
N LEU A 469 3.61 15.96 13.31
CA LEU A 469 4.93 15.61 13.84
C LEU A 469 5.33 16.49 15.06
N CYS A 470 4.39 17.27 15.62
CA CYS A 470 4.65 18.11 16.79
C CYS A 470 4.99 17.24 18.01
N GLY A 471 6.10 17.56 18.67
CA GLY A 471 6.64 16.78 19.79
C GLY A 471 7.52 15.60 19.35
N CYS A 472 7.66 15.33 18.05
CA CYS A 472 8.64 14.35 17.57
C CYS A 472 10.07 14.90 17.70
N GLU A 473 10.97 14.08 18.22
CA GLU A 473 12.37 14.46 18.47
C GLU A 473 13.19 14.58 17.18
N ASP A 474 12.80 13.86 16.14
CA ASP A 474 13.44 13.84 14.82
C ASP A 474 12.42 13.66 13.69
N ASP A 475 12.89 13.76 12.43
CA ASP A 475 12.14 13.57 11.21
C ASP A 475 12.51 12.27 10.42
N TYR A 476 13.19 11.33 11.07
CA TYR A 476 13.51 10.02 10.52
C TYR A 476 12.30 9.10 10.58
N TRP A 477 11.84 8.58 9.45
CA TRP A 477 10.64 7.74 9.40
C TRP A 477 10.84 6.35 10.04
N ASN A 478 12.04 5.78 9.97
CA ASN A 478 12.36 4.45 10.53
C ASN A 478 12.98 4.54 11.93
N ARG A 479 12.34 5.30 12.81
CA ARG A 479 12.68 5.41 14.25
C ARG A 479 11.42 5.42 15.08
N GLY A 480 11.49 4.90 16.29
CA GLY A 480 10.40 4.98 17.25
C GLY A 480 9.98 6.43 17.51
N LYS A 481 8.68 6.64 17.69
CA LYS A 481 8.07 7.95 17.95
C LYS A 481 7.24 7.92 19.23
N GLY A 482 7.23 9.01 19.97
CA GLY A 482 6.15 9.26 20.91
C GLY A 482 4.86 9.65 20.18
N TYR A 483 3.72 9.57 20.87
CA TYR A 483 2.50 10.15 20.32
C TYR A 483 2.69 11.65 20.12
N PRO A 484 2.30 12.20 18.98
CA PRO A 484 2.42 13.64 18.73
C PRO A 484 1.62 14.47 19.72
N VAL A 485 2.10 15.69 19.98
CA VAL A 485 1.37 16.68 20.78
C VAL A 485 0.20 17.21 19.93
N SER A 486 -1.03 16.93 20.37
CA SER A 486 -2.23 17.33 19.65
C SER A 486 -2.28 18.84 19.39
N GLN A 487 -2.61 19.23 18.16
CA GLN A 487 -2.79 20.62 17.77
C GLN A 487 -4.27 20.94 17.68
N LYS A 488 -4.72 22.01 18.35
CA LYS A 488 -6.13 22.39 18.43
C LYS A 488 -6.40 23.74 17.82
N ASN A 489 -7.60 23.89 17.23
CA ASN A 489 -8.10 25.15 16.68
C ASN A 489 -7.16 25.78 15.65
N VAL A 490 -6.62 24.96 14.73
CA VAL A 490 -5.72 25.42 13.67
C VAL A 490 -6.53 26.06 12.55
N SER A 491 -6.39 27.37 12.38
CA SER A 491 -7.12 28.11 11.35
C SER A 491 -6.37 28.14 10.03
N PHE A 492 -7.15 28.06 8.95
CA PHE A 492 -6.67 28.18 7.58
C PHE A 492 -7.38 29.32 6.85
N VAL A 493 -6.66 29.97 5.94
CA VAL A 493 -7.22 30.90 4.95
C VAL A 493 -6.85 30.36 3.56
N VAL A 494 -7.84 30.15 2.71
CA VAL A 494 -7.67 29.53 1.39
C VAL A 494 -8.32 30.43 0.34
N GLN A 495 -7.60 30.73 -0.74
CA GLN A 495 -8.13 31.48 -1.87
C GLN A 495 -9.15 30.62 -2.65
N VAL A 496 -10.26 31.24 -3.03
CA VAL A 496 -11.32 30.62 -3.80
C VAL A 496 -11.89 31.60 -4.82
N ASP A 497 -11.89 31.18 -6.06
CA ASP A 497 -12.52 31.94 -7.17
C ASP A 497 -13.91 31.39 -7.49
N GLU A 498 -14.19 30.16 -7.07
CA GLU A 498 -15.46 29.46 -7.28
C GLU A 498 -16.33 29.49 -6.01
N LYS A 499 -17.58 29.14 -6.17
CA LYS A 499 -18.52 28.96 -5.04
C LYS A 499 -18.09 27.74 -4.20
N VAL A 500 -17.90 27.93 -2.90
CA VAL A 500 -17.68 26.85 -1.94
C VAL A 500 -19.01 26.15 -1.66
N LYS A 501 -19.06 24.83 -1.83
CA LYS A 501 -20.22 23.97 -1.57
C LYS A 501 -20.21 23.39 -0.17
N GLY A 502 -19.03 23.28 0.45
CA GLY A 502 -18.83 22.80 1.81
C GLY A 502 -17.35 22.57 2.09
N ILE A 503 -16.99 22.59 3.37
CA ILE A 503 -15.66 22.28 3.89
C ILE A 503 -15.83 21.16 4.90
N TYR A 504 -15.10 20.09 4.74
CA TYR A 504 -15.25 18.90 5.56
C TYR A 504 -13.92 18.49 6.18
N PHE A 505 -13.99 18.03 7.40
CA PHE A 505 -12.86 17.53 8.18
C PHE A 505 -13.10 16.07 8.54
N ALA A 506 -12.08 15.23 8.36
CA ALA A 506 -12.12 13.83 8.72
C ALA A 506 -10.79 13.38 9.34
N THR A 507 -10.82 12.41 10.24
CA THR A 507 -9.64 11.86 10.90
C THR A 507 -9.92 10.43 11.38
N PRO A 508 -8.96 9.50 11.29
CA PRO A 508 -9.11 8.16 11.89
C PRO A 508 -8.87 8.14 13.40
N ASP A 509 -8.38 9.26 13.98
CA ASP A 509 -7.87 9.29 15.36
C ASP A 509 -8.98 9.48 16.43
N ARG A 510 -10.24 9.63 16.03
CA ARG A 510 -11.38 9.85 16.95
C ARG A 510 -12.20 8.58 17.22
N GLY A 511 -11.83 7.45 16.66
CA GLY A 511 -12.61 6.21 16.70
C GLY A 511 -13.84 6.23 15.76
N SER A 512 -13.93 7.23 14.88
CA SER A 512 -14.87 7.33 13.78
C SER A 512 -14.23 8.10 12.64
N ALA A 513 -14.32 7.56 11.43
CA ALA A 513 -13.88 8.20 10.18
C ALA A 513 -14.97 9.09 9.55
N GLU A 514 -16.10 9.30 10.22
CA GLU A 514 -17.14 10.22 9.79
C GLU A 514 -16.58 11.63 9.61
N CYS A 515 -16.96 12.31 8.52
CA CYS A 515 -16.55 13.68 8.31
C CYS A 515 -17.49 14.68 9.00
N GLU A 516 -16.89 15.77 9.49
CA GLU A 516 -17.58 16.90 10.11
C GLU A 516 -17.57 18.08 9.14
N GLU A 517 -18.73 18.71 8.88
CA GLU A 517 -18.78 19.94 8.11
C GLU A 517 -18.26 21.10 8.95
N LEU A 518 -17.25 21.81 8.44
CA LEU A 518 -16.65 22.95 9.13
C LEU A 518 -17.34 24.26 8.73
N PRO A 519 -17.69 25.12 9.72
CA PRO A 519 -18.15 26.49 9.45
C PRO A 519 -17.01 27.31 8.85
N TYR A 520 -17.34 28.19 7.92
CA TYR A 520 -16.36 29.07 7.27
C TYR A 520 -16.91 30.48 7.04
N GLN A 521 -16.00 31.41 6.82
CA GLN A 521 -16.31 32.81 6.53
C GLN A 521 -15.61 33.23 5.25
N TYR A 522 -16.32 33.94 4.38
CA TYR A 522 -15.71 34.61 3.24
C TYR A 522 -14.95 35.87 3.67
N LEU A 523 -13.80 36.08 3.09
CA LEU A 523 -12.95 37.26 3.23
C LEU A 523 -12.62 37.77 1.83
N GLU A 524 -12.49 39.09 1.68
CA GLU A 524 -12.08 39.71 0.43
C GLU A 524 -11.02 40.78 0.70
N ASN A 525 -10.02 40.83 -0.14
CA ASN A 525 -8.96 41.86 -0.11
C ASN A 525 -8.45 42.13 -1.55
N ASP A 526 -7.39 42.93 -1.68
CA ASP A 526 -6.74 43.30 -2.95
C ASP A 526 -6.20 42.11 -3.75
N LYS A 527 -6.02 40.94 -3.14
CA LYS A 527 -5.53 39.69 -3.79
C LYS A 527 -6.64 38.76 -4.22
N GLY A 528 -7.91 39.08 -3.89
CA GLY A 528 -9.05 38.25 -4.29
C GLY A 528 -9.92 37.83 -3.11
N ARG A 529 -10.66 36.74 -3.32
CA ARG A 529 -11.57 36.15 -2.34
C ARG A 529 -10.95 34.95 -1.66
N PHE A 530 -11.24 34.82 -0.38
CA PHE A 530 -10.74 33.76 0.49
C PHE A 530 -11.86 33.20 1.35
N ILE A 531 -11.65 32.01 1.86
CA ILE A 531 -12.42 31.44 2.96
C ILE A 531 -11.51 31.23 4.16
N ARG A 532 -12.05 31.46 5.35
CA ARG A 532 -11.41 31.13 6.63
C ARG A 532 -12.22 30.06 7.33
N PHE A 533 -11.56 29.02 7.77
CA PHE A 533 -12.12 27.94 8.59
C PHE A 533 -11.13 27.50 9.66
N THR A 534 -11.58 26.69 10.61
CA THR A 534 -10.73 26.19 11.72
C THR A 534 -10.86 24.68 11.85
N VAL A 535 -9.73 23.98 11.81
CA VAL A 535 -9.62 22.55 12.09
C VAL A 535 -9.66 22.36 13.60
N PRO A 536 -10.60 21.56 14.16
CA PRO A 536 -10.80 21.48 15.59
C PRO A 536 -9.62 20.82 16.34
N GLU A 537 -9.13 19.69 15.86
CA GLU A 537 -8.03 18.96 16.48
C GLU A 537 -7.28 18.07 15.46
N ILE A 538 -5.95 18.08 15.52
CA ILE A 538 -5.05 17.22 14.75
C ILE A 538 -4.24 16.40 15.75
N ARG A 539 -4.56 15.10 15.90
CA ARG A 539 -3.83 14.19 16.81
C ARG A 539 -2.62 13.59 16.11
N VAL A 540 -2.83 12.72 15.14
CA VAL A 540 -1.79 12.10 14.32
C VAL A 540 -2.03 12.40 12.84
N TRP A 541 -3.23 12.11 12.33
CA TRP A 541 -3.58 12.25 10.92
C TRP A 541 -4.96 12.87 10.75
N ALA A 542 -5.07 13.81 9.81
CA ALA A 542 -6.34 14.43 9.46
C ALA A 542 -6.38 14.82 7.97
N LEU A 543 -7.59 14.94 7.46
CA LEU A 543 -7.89 15.38 6.10
C LEU A 543 -8.94 16.49 6.14
N VAL A 544 -8.66 17.58 5.46
CA VAL A 544 -9.67 18.59 5.11
C VAL A 544 -9.89 18.55 3.61
N TYR A 545 -11.14 18.62 3.18
CA TYR A 545 -11.47 18.80 1.77
C TYR A 545 -12.52 19.88 1.58
N ILE A 546 -12.31 20.69 0.55
CA ILE A 546 -13.14 21.84 0.20
C ILE A 546 -13.77 21.54 -1.16
N LYS A 547 -15.08 21.40 -1.20
CA LYS A 547 -15.83 21.21 -2.46
C LYS A 547 -16.16 22.56 -3.06
N ILE A 548 -15.76 22.75 -4.32
CA ILE A 548 -15.94 23.99 -5.08
C ILE A 548 -16.68 23.70 -6.39
N GLY A 549 -17.24 24.70 -7.02
CA GLY A 549 -17.84 24.58 -8.35
C GLY A 549 -18.97 25.55 -8.61
N GLY A 550 -19.07 25.94 -9.89
CA GLY A 550 -19.90 27.06 -10.35
C GLY A 550 -19.16 28.40 -10.17
N THR A 551 -19.53 29.39 -10.96
CA THR A 551 -19.07 30.78 -10.75
C THR A 551 -19.78 31.41 -9.57
N LEU A 552 -19.03 32.12 -8.75
CA LEU A 552 -19.58 32.97 -7.68
C LEU A 552 -20.36 34.16 -8.26
#